data_2c4b7992ed9848e2d93c2f5e64e767ab
#
_entry.id   2c4b7992ed9848e2d93c2f5e64e767ab
#
_cell.length_a   1.000
_cell.length_b   1.000
_cell.length_c   1.000
_cell.angle_alpha   90.00
_cell.angle_beta   90.00
_cell.angle_gamma   90.00
#
_symmetry.space_group_name_H-M   'P 1'
#
loop_
_entity.id
_entity.type
_entity.pdbx_description
1 polymer ?
#
loop_
_entity_poly.entity_id
_entity_poly.type
_entity_poly.pdbx_seq_one_letter_code
_entity_poly.pdbx_strand_id
1 'polypeptide(L)'
;AQFSSKLSCTPELWNPRESRLNGKSKEAVEINAKIDKLLLAINSAFDSLLERKIDFDAKAVKEAFQGSVESQMTLLRRLDIHIEDMQSRIGIDVAKSSMSTYIYTRRYLGEFIKKRFKVEDLAFGQLNEHLAYEFQEYVLKNKGLAVDTARHYLAILKKICRLAFKEGHSEKRYFVNFKLPKENRKAPRALSREDFEKIRNLEIPASRVTHNIARDLFLFACYTGVPYADAVSITDDNIYTDDNGALWLKYLRKKNEHLGRVKLLPEAIALIEKYRSNERKELFPMIHHPNLRRHMKGLRDLAGIKTDLVYHM
;
A
#
# COMPACT_ATOMS: atom_id res chain seq x y z
N ALA A 1 4.98 -3.41 -45.63
CA ALA A 1 4.57 -2.52 -44.56
C ALA A 1 5.77 -1.66 -44.11
N GLN A 2 5.57 -0.35 -43.82
CA GLN A 2 6.62 0.55 -43.38
C GLN A 2 6.26 1.13 -42.02
N PHE A 3 7.26 1.38 -41.17
CA PHE A 3 7.13 2.12 -39.94
C PHE A 3 8.43 2.89 -39.64
N SER A 4 8.36 3.93 -38.80
CA SER A 4 9.55 4.67 -38.38
C SER A 4 10.21 3.99 -37.20
N SER A 5 11.52 3.73 -37.30
CA SER A 5 12.34 3.24 -36.19
C SER A 5 12.57 4.28 -35.09
N LYS A 6 12.28 5.56 -35.37
CA LYS A 6 12.61 6.73 -34.51
C LYS A 6 14.11 6.81 -34.16
N LEU A 7 14.96 6.12 -34.89
CA LEU A 7 16.43 6.25 -34.79
C LEU A 7 16.91 7.31 -35.74
N SER A 8 17.86 8.12 -35.31
CA SER A 8 18.58 9.13 -36.13
C SER A 8 20.06 8.86 -36.03
N CYS A 9 20.80 9.11 -37.09
CA CYS A 9 22.23 8.93 -37.15
C CYS A 9 22.89 9.97 -38.04
N THR A 10 24.21 10.11 -37.94
CA THR A 10 25.01 10.89 -38.84
C THR A 10 24.94 10.33 -40.24
N PRO A 11 24.47 11.07 -41.26
CA PRO A 11 24.21 10.54 -42.62
C PRO A 11 25.40 9.84 -43.27
N GLU A 12 26.62 10.37 -43.07
CA GLU A 12 27.85 9.83 -43.65
C GLU A 12 28.22 8.43 -43.12
N LEU A 13 27.69 8.04 -41.96
CA LEU A 13 27.94 6.72 -41.37
C LEU A 13 26.96 5.69 -41.85
N TRP A 14 25.84 6.09 -42.45
CA TRP A 14 24.80 5.16 -42.88
C TRP A 14 25.17 4.37 -44.13
N ASN A 15 25.13 3.03 -44.07
CA ASN A 15 25.29 2.14 -45.18
C ASN A 15 23.92 1.59 -45.64
N PRO A 16 23.37 2.11 -46.76
CA PRO A 16 22.07 1.66 -47.22
C PRO A 16 22.03 0.17 -47.67
N ARG A 17 23.16 -0.38 -48.12
CA ARG A 17 23.23 -1.80 -48.57
C ARG A 17 23.15 -2.76 -47.41
N GLU A 18 23.76 -2.46 -46.32
CA GLU A 18 23.78 -3.27 -45.11
C GLU A 18 22.67 -2.89 -44.10
N SER A 19 21.98 -1.76 -44.34
CA SER A 19 21.00 -1.18 -43.40
C SER A 19 21.55 -0.96 -41.98
N ARG A 20 22.84 -0.50 -41.92
CA ARG A 20 23.61 -0.31 -40.71
C ARG A 20 24.55 0.88 -40.81
N LEU A 21 25.11 1.30 -39.69
CA LEU A 21 26.16 2.30 -39.64
C LEU A 21 27.54 1.62 -39.86
N ASN A 22 28.38 2.23 -40.67
CA ASN A 22 29.76 1.81 -40.87
C ASN A 22 30.66 2.23 -39.70
N GLY A 23 31.73 1.47 -39.48
CA GLY A 23 32.79 1.79 -38.51
C GLY A 23 32.50 1.29 -37.09
N LYS A 24 33.40 1.65 -36.17
CA LYS A 24 33.39 1.25 -34.75
C LYS A 24 33.25 2.45 -33.81
N SER A 25 32.73 3.56 -34.32
CA SER A 25 32.45 4.72 -33.48
C SER A 25 31.40 4.37 -32.42
N LYS A 26 31.40 5.10 -31.31
CA LYS A 26 30.41 4.91 -30.23
C LYS A 26 28.97 5.00 -30.77
N GLU A 27 28.70 5.96 -31.65
CA GLU A 27 27.41 6.12 -32.31
C GLU A 27 27.05 4.90 -33.15
N ALA A 28 27.99 4.40 -33.97
CA ALA A 28 27.73 3.22 -34.81
C ALA A 28 27.41 1.97 -33.97
N VAL A 29 28.14 1.73 -32.88
CA VAL A 29 27.91 0.60 -32.00
C VAL A 29 26.55 0.70 -31.30
N GLU A 30 26.21 1.87 -30.76
CA GLU A 30 24.93 2.08 -30.05
C GLU A 30 23.72 1.97 -30.99
N ILE A 31 23.79 2.56 -32.17
CA ILE A 31 22.65 2.53 -33.12
C ILE A 31 22.51 1.15 -33.76
N ASN A 32 23.61 0.49 -34.14
CA ASN A 32 23.57 -0.87 -34.67
C ASN A 32 22.99 -1.83 -33.60
N ALA A 33 23.34 -1.72 -32.34
CA ALA A 33 22.75 -2.50 -31.28
C ALA A 33 21.23 -2.26 -31.11
N LYS A 34 20.75 -1.03 -31.34
CA LYS A 34 19.31 -0.72 -31.35
C LYS A 34 18.61 -1.31 -32.58
N ILE A 35 19.24 -1.30 -33.73
CA ILE A 35 18.74 -1.95 -34.95
C ILE A 35 18.62 -3.47 -34.74
N ASP A 36 19.62 -4.11 -34.13
CA ASP A 36 19.57 -5.54 -33.81
C ASP A 36 18.41 -5.89 -32.89
N LYS A 37 18.17 -5.08 -31.86
CA LYS A 37 17.02 -5.27 -30.97
C LYS A 37 15.68 -5.13 -31.68
N LEU A 38 15.55 -4.19 -32.61
CA LEU A 38 14.34 -4.02 -33.41
C LEU A 38 14.12 -5.23 -34.33
N LEU A 39 15.17 -5.74 -34.99
CA LEU A 39 15.10 -6.93 -35.84
C LEU A 39 14.70 -8.17 -35.03
N LEU A 40 15.27 -8.37 -33.86
CA LEU A 40 14.87 -9.45 -32.95
C LEU A 40 13.39 -9.38 -32.57
N ALA A 41 12.89 -8.18 -32.25
CA ALA A 41 11.48 -8.00 -31.87
C ALA A 41 10.53 -8.23 -33.05
N ILE A 42 10.90 -7.83 -34.27
CA ILE A 42 10.14 -8.11 -35.51
C ILE A 42 10.11 -9.59 -35.80
N ASN A 43 11.26 -10.28 -35.69
CA ASN A 43 11.35 -11.74 -35.90
C ASN A 43 10.51 -12.49 -34.87
N SER A 44 10.55 -12.08 -33.59
CA SER A 44 9.70 -12.69 -32.57
C SER A 44 8.20 -12.52 -32.86
N ALA A 45 7.79 -11.34 -33.34
CA ALA A 45 6.40 -11.12 -33.78
C ALA A 45 6.02 -11.99 -34.97
N PHE A 46 6.94 -12.17 -35.93
CA PHE A 46 6.77 -13.05 -37.09
C PHE A 46 6.63 -14.52 -36.66
N ASP A 47 7.54 -15.02 -35.82
CA ASP A 47 7.53 -16.38 -35.29
C ASP A 47 6.24 -16.68 -34.51
N SER A 48 5.76 -15.72 -33.69
CA SER A 48 4.49 -15.81 -32.96
C SER A 48 3.28 -15.98 -33.92
N LEU A 49 3.30 -15.33 -35.07
CA LEU A 49 2.25 -15.49 -36.09
C LEU A 49 2.35 -16.86 -36.81
N LEU A 50 3.56 -17.31 -37.09
CA LEU A 50 3.81 -18.67 -37.67
C LEU A 50 3.28 -19.78 -36.75
N GLU A 51 3.53 -19.68 -35.43
CA GLU A 51 3.05 -20.66 -34.45
C GLU A 51 1.51 -20.76 -34.41
N ARG A 52 0.81 -19.70 -34.74
CA ARG A 52 -0.66 -19.68 -34.84
C ARG A 52 -1.22 -20.38 -36.07
N LYS A 53 -0.37 -20.81 -37.02
CA LYS A 53 -0.74 -21.50 -38.26
C LYS A 53 -1.82 -20.77 -39.07
N ILE A 54 -1.76 -19.46 -39.11
CA ILE A 54 -2.69 -18.59 -39.86
C ILE A 54 -1.89 -17.96 -41.01
N ASP A 55 -2.48 -17.82 -42.19
CA ASP A 55 -1.90 -17.03 -43.27
C ASP A 55 -1.86 -15.55 -42.87
N PHE A 56 -0.71 -14.93 -43.02
CA PHE A 56 -0.52 -13.52 -42.66
C PHE A 56 0.36 -12.78 -43.64
N ASP A 57 0.18 -11.50 -43.76
CA ASP A 57 0.96 -10.60 -44.60
C ASP A 57 1.93 -9.72 -43.76
N ALA A 58 2.75 -8.93 -44.45
CA ALA A 58 3.67 -8.00 -43.80
C ALA A 58 2.98 -6.93 -42.95
N LYS A 59 1.68 -6.67 -43.19
CA LYS A 59 0.90 -5.74 -42.35
C LYS A 59 0.55 -6.38 -41.04
N ALA A 60 0.16 -7.63 -41.01
CA ALA A 60 -0.10 -8.39 -39.78
C ALA A 60 1.15 -8.51 -38.92
N VAL A 61 2.34 -8.72 -39.50
CA VAL A 61 3.62 -8.71 -38.77
C VAL A 61 3.87 -7.31 -38.12
N LYS A 62 3.64 -6.24 -38.89
CA LYS A 62 3.76 -4.87 -38.36
C LYS A 62 2.81 -4.63 -37.22
N GLU A 63 1.54 -5.02 -37.35
CA GLU A 63 0.53 -4.87 -36.29
C GLU A 63 0.88 -5.71 -35.05
N ALA A 64 1.34 -6.95 -35.23
CA ALA A 64 1.82 -7.79 -34.13
C ALA A 64 3.06 -7.21 -33.46
N PHE A 65 4.02 -6.71 -34.20
CA PHE A 65 5.20 -6.00 -33.67
C PHE A 65 4.82 -4.73 -32.94
N GLN A 66 3.96 -3.88 -33.52
CA GLN A 66 3.47 -2.65 -32.87
C GLN A 66 2.62 -2.98 -31.67
N GLY A 67 1.74 -3.95 -31.75
CA GLY A 67 0.94 -4.45 -30.64
C GLY A 67 1.78 -5.05 -29.52
N SER A 68 2.86 -5.76 -29.84
CA SER A 68 3.81 -6.27 -28.82
C SER A 68 4.59 -5.15 -28.14
N VAL A 69 4.88 -4.07 -28.86
CA VAL A 69 5.54 -2.87 -28.30
C VAL A 69 4.54 -2.03 -27.50
N GLU A 70 3.30 -1.87 -27.96
CA GLU A 70 2.23 -1.17 -27.25
C GLU A 70 1.65 -1.97 -26.09
N SER A 71 1.71 -3.32 -26.16
CA SER A 71 1.23 -4.22 -25.11
C SER A 71 2.29 -4.59 -24.06
N GLN A 72 3.51 -4.08 -24.19
CA GLN A 72 4.55 -4.39 -23.21
C GLN A 72 4.13 -3.91 -21.84
N MET A 73 3.98 -4.87 -20.91
CA MET A 73 3.61 -4.56 -19.54
C MET A 73 4.63 -3.60 -18.91
N THR A 74 4.15 -2.51 -18.37
CA THR A 74 4.96 -1.48 -17.70
C THR A 74 4.75 -1.50 -16.19
N LEU A 75 5.65 -0.88 -15.46
CA LEU A 75 5.67 -0.90 -14.00
C LEU A 75 4.38 -0.33 -13.39
N LEU A 76 3.97 0.87 -13.82
CA LEU A 76 2.76 1.51 -13.29
C LEU A 76 1.50 0.79 -13.78
N ARG A 77 1.48 0.36 -15.03
CA ARG A 77 0.36 -0.44 -15.58
C ARG A 77 0.14 -1.73 -14.77
N ARG A 78 1.21 -2.44 -14.44
CA ARG A 78 1.09 -3.66 -13.62
C ARG A 78 0.62 -3.36 -12.20
N LEU A 79 1.04 -2.21 -11.64
CA LEU A 79 0.56 -1.75 -10.35
C LEU A 79 -0.93 -1.37 -10.42
N ASP A 80 -1.37 -0.69 -11.48
CA ASP A 80 -2.78 -0.33 -11.69
C ASP A 80 -3.67 -1.58 -11.76
N ILE A 81 -3.28 -2.60 -12.55
CA ILE A 81 -3.98 -3.91 -12.59
C ILE A 81 -4.07 -4.55 -11.20
N HIS A 82 -2.98 -4.47 -10.41
CA HIS A 82 -3.00 -5.02 -9.05
C HIS A 82 -3.93 -4.24 -8.12
N ILE A 83 -4.03 -2.93 -8.28
CA ILE A 83 -4.96 -2.07 -7.53
C ILE A 83 -6.40 -2.41 -7.91
N GLU A 84 -6.70 -2.59 -9.19
CA GLU A 84 -8.03 -2.98 -9.68
C GLU A 84 -8.45 -4.36 -9.13
N ASP A 85 -7.55 -5.37 -9.14
CA ASP A 85 -7.79 -6.67 -8.54
C ASP A 85 -8.09 -6.55 -7.03
N MET A 86 -7.27 -5.81 -6.30
CA MET A 86 -7.51 -5.57 -4.86
C MET A 86 -8.84 -4.85 -4.63
N GLN A 87 -9.22 -3.92 -5.50
CA GLN A 87 -10.46 -3.16 -5.37
C GLN A 87 -11.69 -4.05 -5.52
N SER A 88 -11.68 -5.00 -6.46
CA SER A 88 -12.76 -5.97 -6.66
C SER A 88 -12.94 -6.92 -5.45
N ARG A 89 -11.90 -7.07 -4.63
CA ARG A 89 -11.86 -7.97 -3.46
C ARG A 89 -12.09 -7.25 -2.13
N ILE A 90 -12.40 -5.95 -2.14
CA ILE A 90 -12.73 -5.22 -0.91
C ILE A 90 -14.00 -5.80 -0.27
N GLY A 91 -13.90 -6.14 1.02
CA GLY A 91 -15.00 -6.76 1.77
C GLY A 91 -15.07 -8.29 1.65
N ILE A 92 -14.23 -8.90 0.81
CA ILE A 92 -14.05 -10.36 0.74
C ILE A 92 -12.82 -10.72 1.58
N ASP A 93 -11.62 -10.35 1.13
CA ASP A 93 -10.35 -10.65 1.80
C ASP A 93 -9.37 -9.45 1.81
N VAL A 94 -9.77 -8.31 1.26
CA VAL A 94 -8.99 -7.07 1.23
C VAL A 94 -9.67 -6.00 2.08
N ALA A 95 -8.94 -5.46 3.06
CA ALA A 95 -9.42 -4.32 3.83
C ALA A 95 -9.26 -3.02 3.04
N LYS A 96 -10.29 -2.16 3.06
CA LYS A 96 -10.27 -0.84 2.39
C LYS A 96 -9.07 0.03 2.82
N SER A 97 -8.65 -0.07 4.07
CA SER A 97 -7.48 0.65 4.60
C SER A 97 -6.17 0.26 3.92
N SER A 98 -6.05 -0.99 3.43
CA SER A 98 -4.85 -1.45 2.72
C SER A 98 -4.70 -0.82 1.34
N MET A 99 -5.81 -0.47 0.69
CA MET A 99 -5.84 0.15 -0.64
C MET A 99 -5.11 1.48 -0.71
N SER A 100 -5.29 2.34 0.31
CA SER A 100 -4.69 3.68 0.32
C SER A 100 -3.17 3.64 0.15
N THR A 101 -2.48 2.66 0.74
CA THR A 101 -1.04 2.52 0.62
C THR A 101 -0.61 2.22 -0.83
N TYR A 102 -1.36 1.38 -1.54
CA TYR A 102 -1.09 1.08 -2.97
C TYR A 102 -1.35 2.29 -3.86
N ILE A 103 -2.47 3.01 -3.63
CA ILE A 103 -2.82 4.23 -4.37
C ILE A 103 -1.75 5.31 -4.19
N TYR A 104 -1.30 5.54 -2.95
CA TYR A 104 -0.20 6.49 -2.69
C TYR A 104 1.13 6.03 -3.30
N THR A 105 1.43 4.73 -3.24
CA THR A 105 2.63 4.17 -3.89
C THR A 105 2.58 4.44 -5.39
N ARG A 106 1.44 4.17 -6.03
CA ARG A 106 1.22 4.43 -7.47
C ARG A 106 1.45 5.89 -7.82
N ARG A 107 0.87 6.80 -7.03
CA ARG A 107 1.01 8.23 -7.24
C ARG A 107 2.46 8.68 -7.12
N TYR A 108 3.13 8.37 -6.02
CA TYR A 108 4.51 8.82 -5.81
C TYR A 108 5.51 8.15 -6.76
N LEU A 109 5.29 6.90 -7.13
CA LEU A 109 6.12 6.23 -8.11
C LEU A 109 5.96 6.86 -9.50
N GLY A 110 4.74 7.21 -9.92
CA GLY A 110 4.48 7.94 -11.17
C GLY A 110 5.13 9.33 -11.18
N GLU A 111 4.97 10.10 -10.11
CA GLU A 111 5.61 11.39 -9.96
C GLU A 111 7.16 11.29 -10.01
N PHE A 112 7.73 10.27 -9.39
CA PHE A 112 9.16 9.98 -9.43
C PHE A 112 9.64 9.64 -10.84
N ILE A 113 8.95 8.73 -11.53
CA ILE A 113 9.29 8.32 -12.90
C ILE A 113 9.25 9.51 -13.83
N LYS A 114 8.18 10.30 -13.78
CA LYS A 114 8.04 11.51 -14.60
C LYS A 114 9.14 12.55 -14.33
N LYS A 115 9.47 12.75 -13.04
CA LYS A 115 10.52 13.70 -12.65
C LYS A 115 11.91 13.22 -13.09
N ARG A 116 12.23 11.94 -12.86
CA ARG A 116 13.58 11.38 -13.03
C ARG A 116 13.90 10.99 -14.46
N PHE A 117 12.94 10.33 -15.13
CA PHE A 117 13.14 9.72 -16.46
C PHE A 117 12.47 10.48 -17.59
N LYS A 118 11.61 11.47 -17.29
CA LYS A 118 10.87 12.28 -18.28
C LYS A 118 9.92 11.44 -19.16
N VAL A 119 9.44 10.34 -18.64
CA VAL A 119 8.45 9.43 -19.27
C VAL A 119 7.26 9.23 -18.33
N GLU A 120 6.12 8.80 -18.87
CA GLU A 120 4.93 8.56 -18.05
C GLU A 120 4.99 7.22 -17.30
N ASP A 121 5.68 6.20 -17.85
CA ASP A 121 5.86 4.88 -17.25
C ASP A 121 7.16 4.23 -17.71
N LEU A 122 7.58 3.13 -17.07
CA LEU A 122 8.79 2.38 -17.40
C LEU A 122 8.45 0.93 -17.75
N ALA A 123 8.93 0.46 -18.90
CA ALA A 123 8.93 -0.96 -19.20
C ALA A 123 9.87 -1.72 -18.24
N PHE A 124 9.54 -2.97 -17.91
CA PHE A 124 10.37 -3.76 -16.98
C PHE A 124 11.81 -3.92 -17.46
N GLY A 125 12.06 -4.02 -18.78
CA GLY A 125 13.41 -4.06 -19.35
C GLY A 125 14.25 -2.80 -19.13
N GLN A 126 13.63 -1.66 -18.78
CA GLN A 126 14.31 -0.40 -18.50
C GLN A 126 14.68 -0.23 -17.02
N LEU A 127 14.21 -1.12 -16.14
CA LEU A 127 14.50 -1.06 -14.72
C LEU A 127 15.95 -1.46 -14.46
N ASN A 128 16.51 -0.89 -13.39
CA ASN A 128 17.80 -1.28 -12.83
C ASN A 128 17.70 -1.39 -11.31
N GLU A 129 18.65 -2.06 -10.68
CA GLU A 129 18.68 -2.26 -9.21
C GLU A 129 18.77 -0.94 -8.43
N HIS A 130 19.30 0.13 -9.06
CA HIS A 130 19.46 1.43 -8.41
C HIS A 130 18.14 2.20 -8.27
N LEU A 131 17.15 1.93 -9.12
CA LEU A 131 15.85 2.61 -9.10
C LEU A 131 15.16 2.54 -7.71
N ALA A 132 15.28 1.43 -7.00
CA ALA A 132 14.70 1.32 -5.67
C ALA A 132 15.34 2.26 -4.65
N TYR A 133 16.67 2.49 -4.75
CA TYR A 133 17.39 3.46 -3.91
C TYR A 133 17.02 4.89 -4.28
N GLU A 134 16.95 5.22 -5.56
CA GLU A 134 16.52 6.55 -6.03
C GLU A 134 15.08 6.86 -5.62
N PHE A 135 14.18 5.88 -5.71
CA PHE A 135 12.79 6.05 -5.24
C PHE A 135 12.71 6.19 -3.72
N GLN A 136 13.52 5.43 -2.96
CA GLN A 136 13.64 5.62 -1.50
C GLN A 136 14.08 7.04 -1.16
N GLU A 137 15.12 7.54 -1.81
CA GLU A 137 15.60 8.92 -1.61
C GLU A 137 14.51 9.94 -1.95
N TYR A 138 13.82 9.75 -3.07
CA TYR A 138 12.73 10.61 -3.49
C TYR A 138 11.62 10.71 -2.45
N VAL A 139 11.13 9.58 -1.92
CA VAL A 139 10.04 9.61 -0.94
C VAL A 139 10.47 10.14 0.41
N LEU A 140 11.70 9.91 0.82
CA LEU A 140 12.25 10.43 2.08
C LEU A 140 12.58 11.94 2.00
N LYS A 141 13.35 12.36 0.98
CA LYS A 141 13.86 13.75 0.89
C LYS A 141 12.89 14.70 0.19
N ASN A 142 12.35 14.29 -0.98
CA ASN A 142 11.48 15.18 -1.74
C ASN A 142 10.03 15.22 -1.21
N LYS A 143 9.54 14.13 -0.62
CA LYS A 143 8.19 14.06 -0.05
C LYS A 143 8.17 14.19 1.48
N GLY A 144 9.32 14.14 2.14
CA GLY A 144 9.43 14.28 3.59
C GLY A 144 8.72 13.17 4.37
N LEU A 145 8.57 11.98 3.79
CA LEU A 145 7.84 10.89 4.42
C LEU A 145 8.67 10.19 5.49
N ALA A 146 7.98 9.68 6.51
CA ALA A 146 8.62 8.85 7.53
C ALA A 146 9.19 7.56 6.93
N VAL A 147 10.28 7.06 7.50
CA VAL A 147 10.98 5.84 7.05
C VAL A 147 10.04 4.64 6.97
N ASP A 148 9.14 4.48 7.96
CA ASP A 148 8.17 3.38 7.97
C ASP A 148 7.17 3.46 6.81
N THR A 149 6.75 4.67 6.45
CA THR A 149 5.88 4.89 5.27
C THR A 149 6.63 4.57 3.97
N ALA A 150 7.86 5.06 3.83
CA ALA A 150 8.71 4.77 2.68
C ALA A 150 8.96 3.26 2.53
N ARG A 151 9.18 2.55 3.65
CA ARG A 151 9.33 1.09 3.69
C ARG A 151 8.13 0.36 3.07
N HIS A 152 6.90 0.78 3.38
CA HIS A 152 5.69 0.19 2.79
C HIS A 152 5.64 0.39 1.27
N TYR A 153 5.96 1.58 0.77
CA TYR A 153 5.97 1.87 -0.67
C TYR A 153 7.04 1.04 -1.41
N LEU A 154 8.23 0.92 -0.83
CA LEU A 154 9.31 0.09 -1.37
C LEU A 154 8.96 -1.41 -1.35
N ALA A 155 8.26 -1.88 -0.33
CA ALA A 155 7.77 -3.25 -0.27
C ALA A 155 6.75 -3.54 -1.39
N ILE A 156 5.87 -2.57 -1.69
CA ILE A 156 4.92 -2.67 -2.81
C ILE A 156 5.69 -2.69 -4.14
N LEU A 157 6.65 -1.81 -4.36
CA LEU A 157 7.49 -1.81 -5.57
C LEU A 157 8.15 -3.20 -5.78
N LYS A 158 8.78 -3.75 -4.74
CA LYS A 158 9.36 -5.12 -4.79
C LYS A 158 8.31 -6.17 -5.11
N LYS A 159 7.11 -6.07 -4.54
CA LYS A 159 6.02 -7.02 -4.78
C LYS A 159 5.58 -6.98 -6.24
N ILE A 160 5.39 -5.80 -6.83
CA ILE A 160 4.96 -5.64 -8.22
C ILE A 160 6.01 -6.19 -9.19
N CYS A 161 7.29 -5.89 -8.99
CA CYS A 161 8.37 -6.45 -9.81
C CYS A 161 8.46 -7.98 -9.70
N ARG A 162 8.23 -8.54 -8.50
CA ARG A 162 8.17 -9.99 -8.30
C ARG A 162 6.99 -10.63 -9.02
N LEU A 163 5.82 -9.99 -9.00
CA LEU A 163 4.64 -10.46 -9.74
C LEU A 163 4.90 -10.44 -11.24
N ALA A 164 5.40 -9.33 -11.78
CA ALA A 164 5.75 -9.21 -13.20
C ALA A 164 6.74 -10.29 -13.65
N PHE A 165 7.74 -10.63 -12.83
CA PHE A 165 8.64 -11.75 -13.14
C PHE A 165 7.90 -13.10 -13.16
N LYS A 166 7.03 -13.37 -12.18
CA LYS A 166 6.26 -14.62 -12.14
C LYS A 166 5.29 -14.78 -13.32
N GLU A 167 4.79 -13.67 -13.84
CA GLU A 167 3.84 -13.60 -14.94
C GLU A 167 4.52 -13.55 -16.32
N GLY A 168 5.85 -13.59 -16.37
CA GLY A 168 6.61 -13.55 -17.63
C GLY A 168 6.74 -12.15 -18.25
N HIS A 169 6.30 -11.09 -17.55
CA HIS A 169 6.43 -9.69 -18.01
C HIS A 169 7.82 -9.11 -17.82
N SER A 170 8.68 -9.82 -17.09
CA SER A 170 10.06 -9.42 -16.83
C SER A 170 10.97 -10.64 -16.88
N GLU A 171 12.08 -10.54 -17.59
CA GLU A 171 13.11 -11.60 -17.66
C GLU A 171 13.96 -11.66 -16.38
N LYS A 172 13.99 -10.58 -15.61
CA LYS A 172 14.83 -10.43 -14.42
C LYS A 172 14.00 -10.23 -13.14
N ARG A 173 14.51 -10.77 -12.04
CA ARG A 173 13.99 -10.51 -10.70
C ARG A 173 14.67 -9.26 -10.15
N TYR A 174 14.01 -8.11 -10.30
CA TYR A 174 14.53 -6.85 -9.78
C TYR A 174 14.41 -6.74 -8.25
N PHE A 175 15.33 -5.98 -7.67
CA PHE A 175 15.38 -5.60 -6.24
C PHE A 175 15.49 -6.78 -5.28
N VAL A 176 16.06 -7.91 -5.72
CA VAL A 176 16.26 -9.09 -4.85
C VAL A 176 17.14 -8.71 -3.67
N ASN A 177 18.29 -8.06 -3.95
CA ASN A 177 19.29 -7.67 -2.95
C ASN A 177 18.96 -6.32 -2.27
N PHE A 178 17.95 -5.61 -2.73
CA PHE A 178 17.54 -4.36 -2.10
C PHE A 178 16.94 -4.63 -0.72
N LYS A 179 17.61 -4.11 0.32
CA LYS A 179 17.13 -4.19 1.72
C LYS A 179 16.22 -3.03 2.02
N LEU A 180 15.01 -3.35 2.47
CA LEU A 180 14.09 -2.31 2.96
C LEU A 180 14.70 -1.55 4.14
N PRO A 181 14.44 -0.22 4.25
CA PRO A 181 14.89 0.54 5.41
C PRO A 181 14.46 -0.13 6.72
N LYS A 182 15.28 -0.05 7.76
CA LYS A 182 14.90 -0.58 9.08
C LYS A 182 13.72 0.21 9.64
N GLU A 183 12.79 -0.51 10.26
CA GLU A 183 11.71 0.13 11.01
C GLU A 183 12.27 0.97 12.15
N ASN A 184 11.76 2.17 12.28
CA ASN A 184 12.03 3.02 13.44
C ASN A 184 11.08 2.58 14.57
N ARG A 185 11.43 1.47 15.25
CA ARG A 185 10.64 0.99 16.39
C ARG A 185 10.72 2.03 17.52
N LYS A 186 9.74 2.90 17.56
CA LYS A 186 9.54 3.78 18.73
C LYS A 186 9.08 2.92 19.90
N ALA A 187 9.53 3.26 21.09
CA ALA A 187 8.98 2.65 22.30
C ALA A 187 7.45 2.77 22.28
N PRO A 188 6.70 1.75 22.72
CA PRO A 188 5.27 1.84 22.84
C PRO A 188 4.90 3.07 23.68
N ARG A 189 3.90 3.82 23.23
CA ARG A 189 3.36 4.90 24.03
C ARG A 189 2.59 4.28 25.19
N ALA A 190 2.87 4.71 26.38
CA ALA A 190 2.16 4.30 27.57
C ALA A 190 1.84 5.53 28.41
N LEU A 191 0.69 5.54 29.07
CA LEU A 191 0.38 6.51 30.10
C LEU A 191 1.09 6.13 31.40
N SER A 192 1.54 7.15 32.15
CA SER A 192 1.88 6.96 33.53
C SER A 192 0.61 6.62 34.33
N ARG A 193 0.77 5.99 35.50
CA ARG A 193 -0.36 5.73 36.40
C ARG A 193 -1.03 7.03 36.81
N GLU A 194 -0.26 8.08 37.06
CA GLU A 194 -0.77 9.40 37.41
C GLU A 194 -1.63 9.99 36.28
N ASP A 195 -1.17 9.96 35.04
CA ASP A 195 -1.91 10.48 33.89
C ASP A 195 -3.18 9.67 33.62
N PHE A 196 -3.13 8.34 33.82
CA PHE A 196 -4.30 7.47 33.74
C PHE A 196 -5.36 7.88 34.77
N GLU A 197 -4.96 8.11 36.05
CA GLU A 197 -5.89 8.53 37.09
C GLU A 197 -6.50 9.91 36.79
N LYS A 198 -5.73 10.85 36.22
CA LYS A 198 -6.26 12.14 35.76
C LYS A 198 -7.36 11.98 34.71
N ILE A 199 -7.20 11.05 33.76
CA ILE A 199 -8.23 10.76 32.75
C ILE A 199 -9.43 10.06 33.38
N ARG A 200 -9.19 9.07 34.24
CA ARG A 200 -10.25 8.32 34.93
C ARG A 200 -11.16 9.21 35.73
N ASN A 201 -10.56 10.13 36.50
CA ASN A 201 -11.28 11.01 37.43
C ASN A 201 -11.64 12.38 36.82
N LEU A 202 -11.43 12.54 35.48
CA LEU A 202 -11.70 13.82 34.81
C LEU A 202 -13.18 14.18 34.86
N GLU A 203 -13.51 15.29 35.47
CA GLU A 203 -14.86 15.87 35.46
C GLU A 203 -15.11 16.53 34.08
N ILE A 204 -16.02 15.96 33.34
CA ILE A 204 -16.41 16.45 32.01
C ILE A 204 -17.87 16.91 32.10
N PRO A 205 -18.19 18.18 31.76
CA PRO A 205 -19.57 18.67 31.78
C PRO A 205 -20.50 17.73 30.98
N ALA A 206 -21.70 17.50 31.51
CA ALA A 206 -22.71 16.63 30.88
C ALA A 206 -23.05 17.06 29.44
N SER A 207 -22.96 18.35 29.13
CA SER A 207 -23.16 18.90 27.78
C SER A 207 -22.12 18.41 26.75
N ARG A 208 -20.96 17.93 27.24
CA ARG A 208 -19.89 17.37 26.35
C ARG A 208 -20.02 15.85 26.17
N VAL A 209 -21.19 15.39 25.76
CA VAL A 209 -21.55 13.96 25.64
C VAL A 209 -20.48 13.15 24.92
N THR A 210 -20.02 13.62 23.75
CA THR A 210 -19.03 12.87 22.95
C THR A 210 -17.66 12.76 23.62
N HIS A 211 -17.25 13.76 24.45
CA HIS A 211 -16.02 13.65 25.21
C HIS A 211 -16.13 12.61 26.33
N ASN A 212 -17.29 12.52 26.99
CA ASN A 212 -17.57 11.49 27.99
C ASN A 212 -17.50 10.08 27.33
N ILE A 213 -18.15 9.89 26.17
CA ILE A 213 -18.10 8.63 25.45
C ILE A 213 -16.65 8.30 25.02
N ALA A 214 -15.89 9.26 24.52
CA ALA A 214 -14.50 9.05 24.11
C ALA A 214 -13.59 8.65 25.27
N ARG A 215 -13.76 9.31 26.45
CA ARG A 215 -13.06 8.93 27.68
C ARG A 215 -13.38 7.49 28.08
N ASP A 216 -14.65 7.16 28.13
CA ASP A 216 -15.10 5.86 28.63
C ASP A 216 -14.73 4.72 27.68
N LEU A 217 -14.76 4.95 26.35
CA LEU A 217 -14.21 4.02 25.36
C LEU A 217 -12.69 3.82 25.54
N PHE A 218 -11.95 4.89 25.81
CA PHE A 218 -10.53 4.81 26.12
C PHE A 218 -10.25 4.01 27.41
N LEU A 219 -10.99 4.27 28.49
CA LEU A 219 -10.88 3.51 29.73
C LEU A 219 -11.24 2.05 29.53
N PHE A 220 -12.28 1.76 28.75
CA PHE A 220 -12.64 0.38 28.39
C PHE A 220 -11.47 -0.31 27.67
N ALA A 221 -10.81 0.38 26.73
CA ALA A 221 -9.62 -0.17 26.07
C ALA A 221 -8.46 -0.42 27.06
N CYS A 222 -8.25 0.48 28.02
CA CYS A 222 -7.23 0.30 29.07
C CYS A 222 -7.50 -0.95 29.94
N TYR A 223 -8.78 -1.24 30.25
CA TYR A 223 -9.16 -2.39 31.08
C TYR A 223 -9.21 -3.70 30.30
N THR A 224 -9.40 -3.66 28.97
CA THR A 224 -9.66 -4.87 28.19
C THR A 224 -8.63 -5.16 27.09
N GLY A 225 -7.85 -4.16 26.66
CA GLY A 225 -6.96 -4.26 25.50
C GLY A 225 -7.69 -4.36 24.16
N VAL A 226 -9.02 -4.15 24.13
CA VAL A 226 -9.81 -4.26 22.89
C VAL A 226 -9.56 -3.09 21.96
N PRO A 227 -9.20 -3.34 20.69
CA PRO A 227 -9.03 -2.28 19.69
C PRO A 227 -10.33 -1.51 19.43
N TYR A 228 -10.22 -0.23 19.06
CA TYR A 228 -11.38 0.63 18.82
C TYR A 228 -12.39 0.04 17.84
N ALA A 229 -11.91 -0.47 16.70
CA ALA A 229 -12.79 -1.05 15.67
C ALA A 229 -13.60 -2.24 16.19
N ASP A 230 -13.05 -2.98 17.13
CA ASP A 230 -13.71 -4.12 17.77
C ASP A 230 -14.63 -3.64 18.90
N ALA A 231 -14.18 -2.72 19.77
CA ALA A 231 -14.95 -2.18 20.89
C ALA A 231 -16.31 -1.60 20.46
N VAL A 232 -16.36 -0.84 19.37
CA VAL A 232 -17.61 -0.24 18.85
C VAL A 232 -18.52 -1.22 18.09
N SER A 233 -18.17 -2.48 18.03
CA SER A 233 -19.00 -3.55 17.42
C SER A 233 -19.37 -4.64 18.39
N ILE A 234 -19.00 -4.51 19.67
CA ILE A 234 -19.37 -5.47 20.70
C ILE A 234 -20.86 -5.34 21.01
N THR A 235 -21.53 -6.49 21.10
CA THR A 235 -22.93 -6.62 21.52
C THR A 235 -23.03 -7.47 22.78
N ASP A 236 -24.20 -7.60 23.36
CA ASP A 236 -24.44 -8.49 24.50
C ASP A 236 -24.08 -9.96 24.18
N ASP A 237 -24.23 -10.40 22.93
CA ASP A 237 -23.87 -11.76 22.49
C ASP A 237 -22.38 -12.08 22.65
N ASN A 238 -21.55 -11.05 22.80
CA ASN A 238 -20.11 -11.19 23.02
C ASN A 238 -19.75 -11.42 24.49
N ILE A 239 -20.70 -11.25 25.42
CA ILE A 239 -20.49 -11.42 26.86
C ILE A 239 -21.01 -12.76 27.30
N TYR A 240 -20.24 -13.49 28.07
CA TYR A 240 -20.66 -14.76 28.67
C TYR A 240 -20.09 -14.90 30.08
N THR A 241 -20.75 -15.72 30.87
CA THR A 241 -20.32 -16.08 32.22
C THR A 241 -19.62 -17.44 32.17
N ASP A 242 -18.47 -17.58 32.83
CA ASP A 242 -17.78 -18.84 32.98
C ASP A 242 -18.37 -19.67 34.13
N ASP A 243 -17.89 -20.91 34.30
CA ASP A 243 -18.34 -21.83 35.35
C ASP A 243 -18.10 -21.30 36.78
N ASN A 244 -17.24 -20.32 36.95
CA ASN A 244 -16.94 -19.69 38.24
C ASN A 244 -17.72 -18.37 38.46
N GLY A 245 -18.67 -18.06 37.57
CA GLY A 245 -19.46 -16.82 37.66
C GLY A 245 -18.77 -15.57 37.20
N ALA A 246 -17.57 -15.65 36.60
CA ALA A 246 -16.87 -14.50 36.07
C ALA A 246 -17.36 -14.13 34.65
N LEU A 247 -17.52 -12.83 34.42
CA LEU A 247 -17.89 -12.32 33.09
C LEU A 247 -16.68 -12.20 32.15
N TRP A 248 -16.85 -12.65 30.95
CA TRP A 248 -15.87 -12.66 29.90
C TRP A 248 -16.41 -12.02 28.64
N LEU A 249 -15.53 -11.33 27.91
CA LEU A 249 -15.77 -10.82 26.56
C LEU A 249 -15.10 -11.74 25.55
N LYS A 250 -15.86 -12.20 24.54
CA LYS A 250 -15.39 -13.01 23.42
C LYS A 250 -15.72 -12.30 22.11
N TYR A 251 -14.73 -12.02 21.28
CA TYR A 251 -14.92 -11.32 20.02
C TYR A 251 -13.93 -11.80 18.95
N LEU A 252 -14.33 -11.71 17.68
CA LEU A 252 -13.44 -11.89 16.55
C LEU A 252 -12.81 -10.55 16.17
N ARG A 253 -11.48 -10.50 16.16
CA ARG A 253 -10.74 -9.31 15.83
C ARG A 253 -10.90 -8.97 14.34
N LYS A 254 -11.50 -7.82 14.01
CA LYS A 254 -11.77 -7.39 12.62
C LYS A 254 -10.55 -7.35 11.71
N LYS A 255 -9.34 -7.17 12.28
CA LYS A 255 -8.13 -7.05 11.49
C LYS A 255 -7.59 -8.39 10.94
N ASN A 256 -7.77 -9.49 11.65
CA ASN A 256 -7.10 -10.77 11.35
C ASN A 256 -7.92 -11.99 11.78
N GLU A 257 -9.20 -11.80 12.16
CA GLU A 257 -10.15 -12.83 12.55
C GLU A 257 -9.70 -13.72 13.73
N HIS A 258 -8.70 -13.25 14.49
CA HIS A 258 -8.28 -13.96 15.68
C HIS A 258 -9.32 -13.81 16.79
N LEU A 259 -9.61 -14.91 17.49
CA LEU A 259 -10.49 -14.94 18.61
C LEU A 259 -9.84 -14.26 19.83
N GLY A 260 -10.39 -13.12 20.24
CA GLY A 260 -10.04 -12.45 21.49
C GLY A 260 -10.93 -12.96 22.63
N ARG A 261 -10.34 -13.22 23.81
CA ARG A 261 -11.06 -13.51 25.05
C ARG A 261 -10.44 -12.68 26.15
N VAL A 262 -11.27 -11.93 26.87
CA VAL A 262 -10.84 -11.04 27.94
C VAL A 262 -11.77 -11.21 29.14
N LYS A 263 -11.20 -11.49 30.31
CA LYS A 263 -11.96 -11.42 31.57
C LYS A 263 -12.29 -9.98 31.88
N LEU A 264 -13.57 -9.71 32.11
CA LEU A 264 -14.02 -8.34 32.40
C LEU A 264 -13.73 -7.99 33.86
N LEU A 265 -13.01 -6.87 34.03
CA LEU A 265 -12.83 -6.26 35.34
C LEU A 265 -14.10 -5.50 35.76
N PRO A 266 -14.34 -5.28 37.07
CA PRO A 266 -15.53 -4.55 37.57
C PRO A 266 -15.70 -3.20 36.87
N GLU A 267 -14.61 -2.48 36.61
CA GLU A 267 -14.62 -1.18 35.96
C GLU A 267 -15.09 -1.28 34.49
N ALA A 268 -14.68 -2.34 33.78
CA ALA A 268 -15.13 -2.58 32.40
C ALA A 268 -16.61 -2.95 32.36
N ILE A 269 -17.09 -3.73 33.34
CA ILE A 269 -18.51 -4.09 33.50
C ILE A 269 -19.34 -2.83 33.77
N ALA A 270 -18.91 -1.97 34.68
CA ALA A 270 -19.60 -0.71 34.96
C ALA A 270 -19.73 0.20 33.72
N LEU A 271 -18.71 0.23 32.85
CA LEU A 271 -18.79 0.97 31.60
C LEU A 271 -19.76 0.34 30.61
N ILE A 272 -19.83 -1.00 30.51
CA ILE A 272 -20.80 -1.70 29.69
C ILE A 272 -22.21 -1.38 30.15
N GLU A 273 -22.50 -1.52 31.44
CA GLU A 273 -23.83 -1.25 32.01
C GLU A 273 -24.25 0.22 31.80
N LYS A 274 -23.30 1.17 31.96
CA LYS A 274 -23.55 2.59 31.72
C LYS A 274 -24.04 2.89 30.30
N TYR A 275 -23.57 2.13 29.30
CA TYR A 275 -23.88 2.37 27.88
C TYR A 275 -24.87 1.35 27.30
N ARG A 276 -25.24 0.31 28.02
CA ARG A 276 -26.27 -0.65 27.56
C ARG A 276 -27.57 0.07 27.24
N SER A 277 -28.16 -0.22 26.09
CA SER A 277 -29.36 0.46 25.60
C SER A 277 -30.18 -0.48 24.72
N ASN A 278 -31.51 -0.41 24.86
CA ASN A 278 -32.42 -1.17 24.00
C ASN A 278 -32.60 -0.55 22.60
N GLU A 279 -32.12 0.69 22.41
CA GLU A 279 -32.26 1.43 21.13
C GLU A 279 -31.15 1.06 20.12
N ARG A 280 -30.09 0.42 20.54
CA ARG A 280 -28.99 0.00 19.68
C ARG A 280 -28.51 -1.41 20.07
N LYS A 281 -27.94 -2.10 19.08
CA LYS A 281 -27.43 -3.45 19.25
C LYS A 281 -26.02 -3.46 19.91
N GLU A 282 -25.20 -2.48 19.55
CA GLU A 282 -23.85 -2.35 20.07
C GLU A 282 -23.84 -1.77 21.49
N LEU A 283 -22.94 -2.27 22.35
CA LEU A 283 -22.84 -1.85 23.74
C LEU A 283 -22.39 -0.37 23.88
N PHE A 284 -21.49 0.09 22.98
CA PHE A 284 -20.98 1.45 23.03
C PHE A 284 -21.47 2.29 21.85
N PRO A 285 -21.75 3.61 22.09
CA PRO A 285 -22.01 4.54 20.99
C PRO A 285 -20.79 4.67 20.10
N MET A 286 -21.00 4.62 18.80
CA MET A 286 -19.92 4.78 17.82
C MET A 286 -19.51 6.25 17.68
N ILE A 287 -18.20 6.52 17.76
CA ILE A 287 -17.62 7.80 17.38
C ILE A 287 -16.84 7.57 16.07
N HIS A 288 -17.07 8.38 15.05
CA HIS A 288 -16.30 8.27 13.81
C HIS A 288 -14.79 8.49 14.08
N HIS A 289 -13.93 7.62 13.57
CA HIS A 289 -12.50 7.56 13.93
C HIS A 289 -11.73 8.91 13.89
N PRO A 290 -11.88 9.78 12.87
CA PRO A 290 -11.27 11.12 12.89
C PRO A 290 -11.73 11.98 14.06
N ASN A 291 -13.01 11.87 14.45
CA ASN A 291 -13.57 12.59 15.57
C ASN A 291 -13.05 12.06 16.92
N LEU A 292 -12.89 10.73 17.04
CA LEU A 292 -12.30 10.14 18.24
C LEU A 292 -10.92 10.75 18.52
N ARG A 293 -10.05 10.85 17.51
CA ARG A 293 -8.72 11.46 17.69
C ARG A 293 -8.81 12.90 18.18
N ARG A 294 -9.75 13.68 17.67
CA ARG A 294 -9.99 15.06 18.12
C ARG A 294 -10.45 15.11 19.58
N HIS A 295 -11.36 14.20 19.97
CA HIS A 295 -11.82 14.12 21.37
C HIS A 295 -10.73 13.64 22.31
N MET A 296 -9.90 12.67 21.91
CA MET A 296 -8.73 12.24 22.69
C MET A 296 -7.76 13.40 22.96
N LYS A 297 -7.50 14.25 21.94
CA LYS A 297 -6.72 15.48 22.15
C LYS A 297 -7.39 16.43 23.14
N GLY A 298 -8.69 16.63 23.03
CA GLY A 298 -9.45 17.47 23.97
C GLY A 298 -9.41 16.93 25.40
N LEU A 299 -9.50 15.62 25.59
CA LEU A 299 -9.36 14.97 26.92
C LEU A 299 -7.97 15.19 27.52
N ARG A 300 -6.92 15.04 26.70
CA ARG A 300 -5.54 15.32 27.09
C ARG A 300 -5.41 16.76 27.63
N ASP A 301 -5.93 17.72 26.85
CA ASP A 301 -5.82 19.14 27.19
C ASP A 301 -6.63 19.48 28.46
N LEU A 302 -7.82 18.91 28.61
CA LEU A 302 -8.65 19.07 29.83
C LEU A 302 -7.99 18.44 31.07
N ALA A 303 -7.34 17.30 30.93
CA ALA A 303 -6.66 16.62 32.06
C ALA A 303 -5.27 17.20 32.35
N GLY A 304 -4.78 18.16 31.56
CA GLY A 304 -3.45 18.75 31.74
C GLY A 304 -2.30 17.78 31.52
N ILE A 305 -2.48 16.77 30.64
CA ILE A 305 -1.50 15.73 30.36
C ILE A 305 -0.60 16.16 29.21
N LYS A 306 0.72 15.98 29.38
CA LYS A 306 1.71 16.28 28.31
C LYS A 306 1.83 15.18 27.27
N THR A 307 1.59 13.93 27.67
CA THR A 307 1.66 12.76 26.77
C THR A 307 0.56 12.82 25.71
N ASP A 308 0.91 12.58 24.44
CA ASP A 308 -0.06 12.57 23.35
C ASP A 308 -1.03 11.39 23.51
N LEU A 309 -2.26 11.68 23.87
CA LEU A 309 -3.29 10.68 24.16
C LEU A 309 -3.89 10.14 22.88
N VAL A 310 -3.75 8.83 22.67
CA VAL A 310 -4.37 8.09 21.56
C VAL A 310 -5.07 6.85 22.09
N TYR A 311 -6.05 6.35 21.36
CA TYR A 311 -6.84 5.18 21.80
C TYR A 311 -5.98 3.93 22.04
N HIS A 312 -4.96 3.72 21.20
CA HIS A 312 -4.03 2.61 21.30
C HIS A 312 -2.73 3.04 22.00
N MET A 313 -2.72 2.98 23.30
CA MET A 313 -1.54 3.25 24.13
C MET A 313 -1.12 2.01 24.87
#